data_ec7dfa59ba97e4b45bb9dc79bd46f52d
#
_entry.id   ec7dfa59ba97e4b45bb9dc79bd46f52d
#
_cell.length_a   1.000
_cell.length_b   1.000
_cell.length_c   1.000
_cell.angle_alpha   90.00
_cell.angle_beta   90.00
_cell.angle_gamma   90.00
#
_symmetry.space_group_name_H-M   'P 1'
#
loop_
_entity.id
_entity.type
_entity.pdbx_description
1 polymer ?
#
loop_
_entity_poly.entity_id
_entity_poly.type
_entity_poly.pdbx_seq_one_letter_code
_entity_poly.pdbx_strand_id
1 'polypeptide(L)'
;MIFLHVTVKVQRGKMQEWCKIFEEHLLPAMKKHGQRLVGAWKTSVGAYDEVTDLYAFKDFNEFQQIREKLFTDPEIQKWLPIIYEITGPEESKILTPLGYGELTGD
;
A
#
# COMPACT_ATOMS: atom_id res chain seq x y z
N MET A 1 5.60 3.44 16.70
CA MET A 1 5.09 2.92 15.41
C MET A 1 4.88 4.05 14.42
N ILE A 2 5.13 3.77 13.16
CA ILE A 2 4.89 4.72 12.07
C ILE A 2 3.96 4.09 11.04
N PHE A 3 3.36 4.91 10.19
CA PHE A 3 2.44 4.44 9.16
C PHE A 3 2.89 4.95 7.80
N LEU A 4 2.80 4.08 6.79
CA LEU A 4 2.97 4.47 5.39
C LEU A 4 1.58 4.65 4.79
N HIS A 5 1.30 5.87 4.36
CA HIS A 5 0.03 6.23 3.73
C HIS A 5 0.28 6.39 2.23
N VAL A 6 -0.41 5.58 1.44
CA VAL A 6 -0.26 5.57 -0.01
C VAL A 6 -1.58 5.90 -0.66
N THR A 7 -1.58 6.86 -1.57
CA THR A 7 -2.72 7.14 -2.44
C THR A 7 -2.30 6.87 -3.87
N VAL A 8 -3.10 6.11 -4.60
CA VAL A 8 -2.79 5.80 -6.00
C VAL A 8 -4.04 5.98 -6.85
N LYS A 9 -3.86 6.60 -8.02
CA LYS A 9 -4.93 6.76 -9.00
C LYS A 9 -4.97 5.51 -9.87
N VAL A 10 -6.10 4.82 -9.88
CA VAL A 10 -6.32 3.66 -10.76
C VAL A 10 -6.99 4.16 -12.03
N GLN A 11 -6.61 3.64 -13.19
CA GLN A 11 -7.24 3.98 -14.45
C GLN A 11 -8.72 3.65 -14.42
N ARG A 12 -9.52 4.51 -15.05
CA ARG A 12 -10.97 4.29 -15.11
C ARG A 12 -11.28 2.95 -15.75
N GLY A 13 -12.13 2.16 -15.09
CA GLY A 13 -12.51 0.82 -15.53
C GLY A 13 -11.56 -0.29 -15.10
N LYS A 14 -10.50 0.04 -14.36
CA LYS A 14 -9.48 -0.93 -13.96
C LYS A 14 -9.50 -1.27 -12.45
N MET A 15 -10.49 -0.76 -11.71
CA MET A 15 -10.53 -0.98 -10.26
C MET A 15 -10.65 -2.46 -9.88
N GLN A 16 -11.46 -3.23 -10.60
CA GLN A 16 -11.60 -4.67 -10.33
C GLN A 16 -10.29 -5.40 -10.59
N GLU A 17 -9.62 -5.08 -11.68
CA GLU A 17 -8.31 -5.66 -12.03
C GLU A 17 -7.26 -5.29 -10.97
N TRP A 18 -7.24 -4.03 -10.53
CA TRP A 18 -6.36 -3.58 -9.45
C TRP A 18 -6.59 -4.41 -8.19
N CYS A 19 -7.84 -4.52 -7.74
CA CYS A 19 -8.16 -5.24 -6.51
C CYS A 19 -7.75 -6.71 -6.59
N LYS A 20 -8.01 -7.34 -7.73
CA LYS A 20 -7.67 -8.74 -7.95
C LYS A 20 -6.16 -8.98 -7.88
N ILE A 21 -5.39 -8.18 -8.62
CA ILE A 21 -3.93 -8.31 -8.64
C ILE A 21 -3.36 -8.03 -7.25
N PHE A 22 -3.83 -6.96 -6.62
CA PHE A 22 -3.34 -6.58 -5.29
C PHE A 22 -3.61 -7.70 -4.27
N GLU A 23 -4.84 -8.15 -4.19
CA GLU A 23 -5.26 -9.15 -3.21
C GLU A 23 -4.62 -10.51 -3.45
N GLU A 24 -4.50 -10.95 -4.70
CA GLU A 24 -4.01 -12.28 -5.02
C GLU A 24 -2.48 -12.37 -5.10
N HIS A 25 -1.80 -11.28 -5.42
CA HIS A 25 -0.36 -11.31 -5.72
C HIS A 25 0.49 -10.36 -4.88
N LEU A 26 0.07 -9.10 -4.72
CA LEU A 26 0.87 -8.14 -3.97
C LEU A 26 0.72 -8.32 -2.46
N LEU A 27 -0.50 -8.44 -1.99
CA LEU A 27 -0.75 -8.55 -0.54
C LEU A 27 -0.13 -9.79 0.08
N PRO A 28 -0.21 -11.00 -0.53
CA PRO A 28 0.49 -12.17 0.03
C PRO A 28 2.00 -11.98 0.11
N ALA A 29 2.61 -11.35 -0.90
CA ALA A 29 4.05 -11.06 -0.85
C ALA A 29 4.38 -10.06 0.25
N MET A 30 3.55 -9.04 0.44
CA MET A 30 3.71 -8.08 1.53
C MET A 30 3.65 -8.77 2.90
N LYS A 31 2.66 -9.64 3.11
CA LYS A 31 2.51 -10.41 4.35
C LYS A 31 3.72 -11.30 4.62
N LYS A 32 4.23 -11.93 3.58
CA LYS A 32 5.41 -12.78 3.66
C LYS A 32 6.61 -12.05 4.24
N HIS A 33 6.78 -10.78 3.87
CA HIS A 33 7.90 -9.96 4.32
C HIS A 33 7.60 -9.11 5.55
N GLY A 34 6.40 -9.23 6.12
CA GLY A 34 6.04 -8.52 7.34
C GLY A 34 5.44 -7.14 7.15
N GLN A 35 5.13 -6.74 5.91
CA GLN A 35 4.43 -5.47 5.68
C GLN A 35 2.94 -5.64 5.97
N ARG A 36 2.44 -4.94 6.99
CA ARG A 36 1.06 -5.08 7.45
C ARG A 36 0.19 -3.98 6.84
N LEU A 37 -0.83 -4.38 6.09
CA LEU A 37 -1.86 -3.48 5.59
C LEU A 37 -2.94 -3.36 6.67
N VAL A 38 -3.07 -2.19 7.28
CA VAL A 38 -4.02 -1.96 8.36
C VAL A 38 -5.31 -1.29 7.89
N GLY A 39 -5.33 -0.79 6.67
CA GLY A 39 -6.54 -0.24 6.08
C GLY A 39 -6.37 -0.06 4.59
N ALA A 40 -7.46 -0.23 3.84
CA ALA A 40 -7.48 -0.03 2.40
C ALA A 40 -8.86 0.49 2.02
N TRP A 41 -8.90 1.56 1.24
CA TRP A 41 -10.14 2.23 0.86
C TRP A 41 -10.10 2.67 -0.60
N LYS A 42 -11.27 2.70 -1.22
CA LYS A 42 -11.45 3.46 -2.45
C LYS A 42 -12.27 4.70 -2.10
N THR A 43 -12.04 5.79 -2.79
CA THR A 43 -12.82 7.00 -2.59
C THR A 43 -14.23 6.78 -3.14
N SER A 44 -15.24 6.91 -2.27
CA SER A 44 -16.64 6.78 -2.68
C SER A 44 -17.25 8.11 -3.12
N VAL A 45 -16.83 9.21 -2.48
CA VAL A 45 -17.26 10.57 -2.81
C VAL A 45 -16.01 11.44 -2.86
N GLY A 46 -15.80 12.10 -3.97
CA GLY A 46 -14.60 12.93 -4.18
C GLY A 46 -13.81 12.47 -5.38
N ALA A 47 -12.49 12.28 -5.23
CA ALA A 47 -11.61 11.86 -6.31
C ALA A 47 -11.92 10.41 -6.73
N TYR A 48 -12.49 10.25 -7.92
CA TYR A 48 -12.85 8.92 -8.44
C TYR A 48 -11.61 8.07 -8.72
N ASP A 49 -11.79 6.75 -8.63
CA ASP A 49 -10.75 5.75 -8.99
C ASP A 49 -9.48 5.89 -8.16
N GLU A 50 -9.58 6.45 -6.95
CA GLU A 50 -8.46 6.61 -6.05
C GLU A 50 -8.52 5.56 -4.94
N VAL A 51 -7.39 4.89 -4.72
CA VAL A 51 -7.20 3.92 -3.65
C VAL A 51 -6.27 4.51 -2.60
N THR A 52 -6.63 4.33 -1.33
CA THR A 52 -5.81 4.74 -0.20
C THR A 52 -5.48 3.52 0.63
N ASP A 53 -4.19 3.27 0.83
CA ASP A 53 -3.70 2.17 1.66
C ASP A 53 -2.94 2.72 2.85
N LEU A 54 -3.08 2.06 3.99
CA LEU A 54 -2.35 2.41 5.21
C LEU A 54 -1.64 1.18 5.73
N TYR A 55 -0.30 1.26 5.81
CA TYR A 55 0.56 0.19 6.32
C TYR A 55 1.18 0.61 7.63
N ALA A 56 1.41 -0.34 8.54
CA ALA A 56 2.02 -0.09 9.84
C ALA A 56 3.41 -0.72 9.92
N PHE A 57 4.36 0.03 10.46
CA PHE A 57 5.73 -0.44 10.73
C PHE A 57 6.10 -0.07 12.15
N LYS A 58 6.93 -0.87 12.78
CA LYS A 58 7.40 -0.62 14.14
C LYS A 58 8.17 0.71 14.22
N ASP A 59 9.08 0.93 13.26
CA ASP A 59 9.93 2.11 13.19
C ASP A 59 10.50 2.25 11.78
N PHE A 60 11.31 3.29 11.54
CA PHE A 60 11.92 3.52 10.23
C PHE A 60 12.88 2.41 9.82
N ASN A 61 13.55 1.79 10.76
CA ASN A 61 14.47 0.70 10.47
C ASN A 61 13.73 -0.51 9.92
N GLU A 62 12.63 -0.89 10.55
CA GLU A 62 11.77 -1.98 10.06
C GLU A 62 11.19 -1.64 8.68
N PHE A 63 10.72 -0.41 8.50
CA PHE A 63 10.22 0.07 7.21
C PHE A 63 11.27 -0.16 6.12
N GLN A 64 12.50 0.28 6.34
CA GLN A 64 13.55 0.15 5.35
C GLN A 64 13.89 -1.31 5.05
N GLN A 65 14.04 -2.13 6.09
CA GLN A 65 14.39 -3.55 5.94
C GLN A 65 13.31 -4.31 5.18
N ILE A 66 12.05 -4.10 5.52
CA ILE A 66 10.94 -4.79 4.86
C ILE A 66 10.83 -4.36 3.40
N ARG A 67 10.95 -3.06 3.12
CA ARG A 67 10.86 -2.54 1.75
C ARG A 67 11.96 -3.09 0.85
N GLU A 68 13.18 -3.20 1.37
CA GLU A 68 14.28 -3.80 0.61
C GLU A 68 13.98 -5.25 0.22
N LYS A 69 13.47 -6.05 1.16
CA LYS A 69 13.09 -7.44 0.89
C LYS A 69 11.92 -7.53 -0.09
N LEU A 70 10.92 -6.66 0.10
CA LEU A 70 9.73 -6.67 -0.72
C LEU A 70 10.06 -6.40 -2.18
N PHE A 71 10.88 -5.39 -2.47
CA PHE A 71 11.20 -5.02 -3.84
C PHE A 71 12.17 -5.98 -4.53
N THR A 72 12.76 -6.93 -3.80
CA THR A 72 13.54 -8.02 -4.39
C THR A 72 12.73 -9.30 -4.54
N ASP A 73 11.49 -9.33 -4.06
CA ASP A 73 10.62 -10.51 -4.17
C ASP A 73 10.20 -10.71 -5.63
N PRO A 74 10.38 -11.93 -6.19
CA PRO A 74 10.01 -12.21 -7.59
C PRO A 74 8.55 -11.94 -7.92
N GLU A 75 7.61 -12.17 -6.99
CA GLU A 75 6.19 -11.85 -7.21
C GLU A 75 5.97 -10.36 -7.37
N ILE A 76 6.60 -9.56 -6.54
CA ILE A 76 6.50 -8.10 -6.63
C ILE A 76 7.10 -7.62 -7.95
N GLN A 77 8.27 -8.12 -8.32
CA GLN A 77 8.94 -7.75 -9.57
C GLN A 77 8.11 -8.12 -10.80
N LYS A 78 7.38 -9.24 -10.71
CA LYS A 78 6.52 -9.70 -11.80
C LYS A 78 5.28 -8.81 -11.96
N TRP A 79 4.63 -8.45 -10.86
CA TRP A 79 3.33 -7.78 -10.89
C TRP A 79 3.37 -6.26 -10.86
N LEU A 80 4.44 -5.65 -10.35
CA LEU A 80 4.54 -4.18 -10.31
C LEU A 80 4.46 -3.54 -11.70
N PRO A 81 5.15 -4.04 -12.75
CA PRO A 81 5.02 -3.44 -14.07
C PRO A 81 3.58 -3.49 -14.60
N ILE A 82 2.85 -4.57 -14.29
CA ILE A 82 1.46 -4.73 -14.70
C ILE A 82 0.58 -3.72 -13.96
N ILE A 83 0.83 -3.53 -12.67
CA ILE A 83 0.15 -2.51 -11.85
C ILE A 83 0.39 -1.12 -12.42
N TYR A 84 1.63 -0.81 -12.81
CA TYR A 84 1.95 0.52 -13.36
C TYR A 84 1.22 0.81 -14.67
N GLU A 85 0.86 -0.22 -15.44
CA GLU A 85 0.09 -0.05 -16.68
C GLU A 85 -1.36 0.37 -16.42
N ILE A 86 -1.90 0.04 -15.26
CA ILE A 86 -3.31 0.33 -14.92
C ILE A 86 -3.46 1.43 -13.86
N THR A 87 -2.36 2.09 -13.49
CA THR A 87 -2.38 3.17 -12.49
C THR A 87 -1.81 4.45 -13.05
N GLY A 88 -2.16 5.55 -12.39
CA GLY A 88 -1.58 6.86 -12.64
C GLY A 88 -0.71 7.31 -11.47
N PRO A 89 -0.74 8.59 -11.14
CA PRO A 89 0.10 9.13 -10.08
C PRO A 89 -0.12 8.46 -8.73
N GLU A 90 0.98 8.28 -8.00
CA GLU A 90 0.99 7.73 -6.66
C GLU A 90 1.66 8.72 -5.72
N GLU A 91 1.09 8.90 -4.54
CA GLU A 91 1.69 9.70 -3.47
C GLU A 91 1.88 8.82 -2.24
N SER A 92 3.06 8.91 -1.63
CA SER A 92 3.38 8.17 -0.42
C SER A 92 3.94 9.12 0.62
N LYS A 93 3.57 8.90 1.87
CA LYS A 93 4.14 9.65 3.00
C LYS A 93 4.16 8.79 4.25
N ILE A 94 5.14 9.06 5.11
CA ILE A 94 5.23 8.41 6.41
C ILE A 94 4.54 9.32 7.43
N LEU A 95 3.65 8.73 8.22
CA LEU A 95 2.88 9.43 9.23
C LEU A 95 3.36 8.99 10.61
N THR A 96 3.53 9.96 11.50
CA THR A 96 3.80 9.70 12.91
C THR A 96 2.52 10.00 13.69
N PRO A 97 1.99 9.04 14.46
CA PRO A 97 0.73 9.26 15.16
C PRO A 97 0.88 10.31 16.27
N LEU A 98 -0.18 11.09 16.49
CA LEU A 98 -0.19 12.14 17.50
C LEU A 98 -0.68 11.68 18.88
N GLY A 99 -1.13 10.47 19.00
CA GLY A 99 -1.48 9.89 20.29
C GLY A 99 -2.90 10.14 20.77
N TYR A 100 -3.62 11.11 20.18
CA TYR A 100 -5.01 11.35 20.59
C TYR A 100 -6.02 10.69 19.65
N GLY A 101 -5.58 10.04 18.58
CA GLY A 101 -6.43 9.24 17.72
C GLY A 101 -6.45 7.78 18.14
N GLU A 102 -7.40 7.01 17.62
CA GLU A 102 -7.49 5.59 17.95
C GLU A 102 -6.29 4.78 17.42
N LEU A 103 -5.77 5.14 16.25
CA LEU A 103 -4.57 4.53 15.71
C LEU A 103 -3.34 5.25 16.23
N THR A 104 -2.91 4.89 17.42
CA THR A 104 -1.76 5.53 18.08
C THR A 104 -0.44 4.86 17.78
N GLY A 105 -0.50 3.62 17.31
CA GLY A 105 0.70 2.84 17.04
C GLY A 105 1.20 2.02 18.21
N ASP A 106 0.41 1.90 19.24
CA ASP A 106 0.76 1.09 20.40
C ASP A 106 0.37 -0.37 20.20
#